data_5da206460ed80c6a58e4f8756b33ea76
#
_entry.id   5da206460ed80c6a58e4f8756b33ea76
#
_cell.length_a   1.000
_cell.length_b   1.000
_cell.length_c   1.000
_cell.angle_alpha   90.00
_cell.angle_beta   90.00
_cell.angle_gamma   90.00
#
_symmetry.space_group_name_H-M   'P 1'
#
loop_
_entity.id
_entity.type
_entity.pdbx_description
1 polymer ?
#
loop_
_entity_poly.entity_id
_entity_poly.type
_entity_poly.pdbx_seq_one_letter_code
_entity_poly.pdbx_strand_id
1 'polypeptide(L)' 'TGADSYASIGAALSTGLAAIAAGFAVSNTGSAAIGAISEKPELFGQSLIFVGLAEGIAIYGMLISFLILNR' A
#
# COMPACT_ATOMS: atom_id res chain seq x y z
N THR A 1 0.83 10.69 27.65
CA THR A 1 1.53 11.97 27.51
C THR A 1 1.26 12.58 26.12
N GLY A 2 1.63 13.85 25.96
CA GLY A 2 1.54 14.52 24.66
C GLY A 2 2.40 13.84 23.59
N ALA A 3 3.58 13.34 23.98
CA ALA A 3 4.46 12.64 23.05
C ALA A 3 3.82 11.34 22.54
N ASP A 4 3.15 10.60 23.42
CA ASP A 4 2.46 9.38 23.03
C ASP A 4 1.28 9.67 22.11
N SER A 5 0.56 10.78 22.38
CA SER A 5 -0.55 11.21 21.53
C SER A 5 -0.07 11.58 20.12
N TYR A 6 1.03 12.32 20.03
CA TYR A 6 1.61 12.68 18.75
C TYR A 6 2.12 11.45 18.00
N ALA A 7 2.73 10.49 18.70
CA ALA A 7 3.20 9.26 18.09
C ALA A 7 2.02 8.46 17.52
N SER A 8 0.93 8.38 18.26
CA SER A 8 -0.28 7.68 17.80
C SER A 8 -0.86 8.33 16.53
N ILE A 9 -0.93 9.67 16.52
CA ILE A 9 -1.41 10.40 15.34
C ILE A 9 -0.45 10.20 14.17
N GLY A 10 0.85 10.27 14.40
CA GLY A 10 1.85 10.03 13.36
C GLY A 10 1.73 8.64 12.76
N ALA A 11 1.55 7.62 13.61
CA ALA A 11 1.37 6.25 13.14
C ALA A 11 0.08 6.12 12.32
N ALA A 12 -1.01 6.72 12.79
CA ALA A 12 -2.28 6.69 12.07
C ALA A 12 -2.17 7.37 10.71
N LEU A 13 -1.47 8.51 10.64
CA LEU A 13 -1.26 9.22 9.39
C LEU A 13 -0.38 8.41 8.43
N SER A 14 0.67 7.78 8.94
CA SER A 14 1.56 6.97 8.10
C SER A 14 0.80 5.84 7.41
N THR A 15 0.06 5.06 8.18
CA THR A 15 -0.73 3.95 7.60
C THR A 15 -1.89 4.48 6.77
N GLY A 16 -2.60 5.50 7.27
CA GLY A 16 -3.78 6.03 6.59
C GLY A 16 -3.46 6.63 5.24
N LEU A 17 -2.44 7.49 5.18
CA LEU A 17 -2.04 8.11 3.92
C LEU A 17 -1.44 7.09 2.95
N ALA A 18 -0.64 6.15 3.45
CA ALA A 18 -0.07 5.10 2.62
C ALA A 18 -1.17 4.18 2.09
N ALA A 19 -2.18 3.88 2.89
CA ALA A 19 -3.31 3.04 2.46
C ALA A 19 -4.13 3.72 1.37
N ILE A 20 -4.38 5.02 1.50
CA ILE A 20 -5.09 5.79 0.46
C ILE A 20 -4.28 5.79 -0.83
N ALA A 21 -2.99 6.07 -0.76
CA ALA A 21 -2.11 6.09 -1.92
C ALA A 21 -2.03 4.70 -2.56
N ALA A 22 -1.90 3.65 -1.75
CA ALA A 22 -1.85 2.29 -2.25
C ALA A 22 -3.17 1.88 -2.90
N GLY A 23 -4.30 2.28 -2.31
CA GLY A 23 -5.61 2.02 -2.89
C GLY A 23 -5.74 2.65 -4.28
N PHE A 24 -5.28 3.87 -4.42
CA PHE A 24 -5.27 4.56 -5.71
C PHE A 24 -4.37 3.82 -6.72
N ALA A 25 -3.16 3.47 -6.30
CA ALA A 25 -2.20 2.76 -7.14
C ALA A 25 -2.71 1.37 -7.54
N VAL A 26 -3.30 0.62 -6.60
CA VAL A 26 -3.85 -0.71 -6.87
C VAL A 26 -5.05 -0.62 -7.80
N SER A 27 -5.89 0.41 -7.64
CA SER A 27 -7.03 0.61 -8.53
C SER A 27 -6.56 0.78 -9.97
N ASN A 28 -5.59 1.64 -10.22
CA ASN A 28 -5.07 1.89 -11.56
C ASN A 28 -4.30 0.68 -12.11
N THR A 29 -3.39 0.13 -11.32
CA THR A 29 -2.58 -1.01 -11.73
C THR A 29 -3.43 -2.25 -11.92
N GLY A 30 -4.37 -2.49 -11.00
CA GLY A 30 -5.27 -3.64 -11.05
C GLY A 30 -6.18 -3.61 -12.25
N SER A 31 -6.72 -2.43 -12.58
CA SER A 31 -7.57 -2.28 -13.77
C SER A 31 -6.78 -2.58 -15.03
N ALA A 32 -5.56 -2.05 -15.14
CA ALA A 32 -4.69 -2.32 -16.28
C ALA A 32 -4.31 -3.80 -16.34
N ALA A 33 -4.05 -4.42 -15.20
CA ALA A 33 -3.70 -5.83 -15.11
C ALA A 33 -4.85 -6.71 -15.60
N ILE A 34 -6.08 -6.41 -15.19
CA ILE A 34 -7.25 -7.16 -15.60
C ILE A 34 -7.42 -7.06 -17.12
N GLY A 35 -7.23 -5.86 -17.68
CA GLY A 35 -7.29 -5.66 -19.12
C GLY A 35 -6.22 -6.48 -19.87
N ALA A 36 -4.99 -6.46 -19.36
CA ALA A 36 -3.89 -7.20 -19.97
C ALA A 36 -4.13 -8.72 -19.91
N ILE A 37 -4.59 -9.24 -18.77
CA ILE A 37 -4.85 -10.66 -18.58
C ILE A 37 -5.98 -11.14 -19.48
N SER A 38 -7.00 -10.30 -19.68
CA SER A 38 -8.12 -10.69 -20.55
C SER A 38 -7.70 -10.84 -21.99
N GLU A 39 -6.69 -10.12 -22.45
CA GLU A 39 -6.14 -10.27 -23.80
C GLU A 39 -5.07 -11.35 -23.86
N LYS A 40 -4.21 -11.42 -22.85
CA LYS A 40 -3.09 -12.36 -22.78
C LYS A 40 -3.02 -12.98 -21.40
N PRO A 41 -3.70 -14.11 -21.17
CA PRO A 41 -3.72 -14.75 -19.85
C PRO A 41 -2.35 -15.09 -19.29
N GLU A 42 -1.34 -15.28 -20.15
CA GLU A 42 0.03 -15.54 -19.72
C GLU A 42 0.67 -14.37 -18.97
N LEU A 43 0.07 -13.17 -19.00
CA LEU A 43 0.56 -12.01 -18.27
C LEU A 43 0.13 -11.99 -16.81
N PHE A 44 -0.58 -13.01 -16.34
CA PHE A 44 -1.08 -13.05 -14.96
C PHE A 44 0.03 -12.89 -13.94
N GLY A 45 1.14 -13.62 -14.09
CA GLY A 45 2.26 -13.56 -13.15
C GLY A 45 2.90 -12.19 -13.07
N GLN A 46 3.16 -11.57 -14.23
CA GLN A 46 3.74 -10.22 -14.29
C GLN A 46 2.80 -9.19 -13.70
N SER A 47 1.51 -9.33 -13.98
CA SER A 47 0.48 -8.42 -13.46
C SER A 47 0.41 -8.49 -11.94
N LEU A 48 0.55 -9.69 -11.36
CA LEU A 48 0.57 -9.87 -9.91
C LEU A 48 1.75 -9.13 -9.27
N ILE A 49 2.90 -9.13 -9.92
CA ILE A 49 4.07 -8.41 -9.43
C ILE A 49 3.79 -6.91 -9.36
N PHE A 50 3.21 -6.33 -10.38
CA PHE A 50 2.90 -4.90 -10.38
C PHE A 50 1.87 -4.52 -9.31
N VAL A 51 0.83 -5.33 -9.16
CA VAL A 51 -0.17 -5.10 -8.10
C VAL A 51 0.49 -5.23 -6.73
N GLY A 52 1.36 -6.21 -6.54
CA GLY A 52 2.09 -6.41 -5.28
C GLY A 52 3.00 -5.24 -4.95
N LEU A 53 3.67 -4.67 -5.96
CA LEU A 53 4.51 -3.49 -5.76
C LEU A 53 3.68 -2.29 -5.30
N ALA A 54 2.50 -2.11 -5.89
CA ALA A 54 1.59 -1.04 -5.48
C ALA A 54 1.13 -1.24 -4.04
N GLU A 55 0.81 -2.48 -3.67
CA GLU A 55 0.40 -2.81 -2.30
C GLU A 55 1.52 -2.59 -1.29
N GLY A 56 2.76 -2.71 -1.71
CA GLY A 56 3.93 -2.49 -0.86
C GLY A 56 3.97 -1.10 -0.25
N ILE A 57 3.34 -0.11 -0.87
CA ILE A 57 3.25 1.25 -0.32
C ILE A 57 2.53 1.22 1.04
N ALA A 58 1.40 0.53 1.13
CA ALA A 58 0.65 0.42 2.37
C ALA A 58 1.41 -0.40 3.42
N ILE A 59 2.08 -1.46 2.99
CA ILE A 59 2.89 -2.29 3.88
C ILE A 59 4.03 -1.47 4.47
N TYR A 60 4.69 -0.65 3.66
CA TYR A 60 5.76 0.22 4.14
C TYR A 60 5.22 1.25 5.14
N GLY A 61 4.07 1.86 4.85
CA GLY A 61 3.44 2.80 5.77
C GLY A 61 3.09 2.15 7.10
N MET A 62 2.60 0.92 7.07
CA MET A 62 2.29 0.17 8.28
C MET A 62 3.56 -0.17 9.07
N LEU A 63 4.65 -0.50 8.39
CA LEU A 63 5.93 -0.74 9.04
C LEU A 63 6.42 0.49 9.78
N ILE A 64 6.34 1.66 9.18
CA ILE A 64 6.71 2.92 9.82
C ILE A 64 5.84 3.17 11.05
N SER A 65 4.54 2.93 10.95
CA SER A 65 3.62 3.06 12.09
C SER A 65 4.03 2.15 13.24
N PHE A 66 4.38 0.90 12.92
CA PHE A 66 4.86 -0.06 13.92
C PHE A 66 6.12 0.46 14.63
N LEU A 67 7.07 0.99 13.86
CA LEU A 67 8.30 1.52 14.42
C LEU A 67 8.05 2.75 15.30
N ILE A 68 7.12 3.61 14.93
CA ILE A 68 6.75 4.78 15.72
C ILE A 68 6.15 4.36 17.05
N LEU A 69 5.24 3.39 17.04
CA LEU A 69 4.53 2.97 18.24
C LEU A 69 5.39 2.13 19.20
N ASN A 70 6.47 1.55 18.70
CA ASN A 70 7.30 0.64 19.47
C ASN A 70 8.69 1.18 19.80
N ARG A 71 8.89 2.47 19.72
CA ARG A 71 10.16 3.08 20.09
C ARG A 71 10.20 3.58 21.54
#